data_82629c9012c76d59564395c611fd6795
#
_entry.id   82629c9012c76d59564395c611fd6795
#
_cell.length_a   1.000
_cell.length_b   1.000
_cell.length_c   1.000
_cell.angle_alpha   90.00
_cell.angle_beta   90.00
_cell.angle_gamma   90.00
#
_symmetry.space_group_name_H-M   'P 1'
#
loop_
_entity.id
_entity.type
_entity.pdbx_description
1 polymer ?
#
loop_
_entity_poly.entity_id
_entity_poly.type
_entity_poly.pdbx_seq_one_letter_code
_entity_poly.pdbx_strand_id
1 'polypeptide(L)'
;NLANTYTGGTILNGGTLTIGADGALGTEGDIIFNGGTLAYADSAAGEDATGYDISSRVNVGDGGFLNVSVLGAGDTVSWAGLSADVMGAGTTLTKTGAGTLALGYAGNTLAHLTVEEGTLSFMGGATIGVNPNNATIVRVSEGASLALSGGTVNLHAQLNGAGTVTIGTADTAGLVNISNTGNTNFTGRLELVGNGVNMSTNANWVAFGAGNTLGGGTVFIDGKGFHFSAGTTAANFEIGAT
;
A
#
# COMPACT_ATOMS: atom_id res chain seq x y z
N ASN A 1 6.34 26.97 12.42
CA ASN A 1 5.70 25.95 13.24
C ASN A 1 6.69 25.43 14.29
N LEU A 2 6.25 25.27 15.53
CA LEU A 2 7.06 24.73 16.64
C LEU A 2 6.58 23.31 16.96
N ALA A 3 7.53 22.44 17.29
CA ALA A 3 7.20 21.13 17.83
C ALA A 3 6.45 21.26 19.16
N ASN A 4 5.46 20.45 19.38
CA ASN A 4 4.78 20.36 20.65
C ASN A 4 5.60 19.55 21.66
N THR A 5 5.44 19.86 22.94
CA THR A 5 6.23 19.25 24.01
C THR A 5 5.41 18.34 24.93
N TYR A 6 4.14 18.08 24.60
CA TYR A 6 3.35 17.15 25.40
C TYR A 6 3.83 15.71 25.25
N THR A 7 3.68 14.92 26.30
CA THR A 7 4.19 13.56 26.41
C THR A 7 3.09 12.50 26.56
N GLY A 8 1.83 12.93 26.69
CA GLY A 8 0.70 12.05 26.97
C GLY A 8 0.14 11.27 25.77
N GLY A 9 0.75 11.40 24.60
CA GLY A 9 0.25 10.77 23.37
C GLY A 9 -0.95 11.50 22.75
N THR A 10 -1.50 10.89 21.69
CA THR A 10 -2.62 11.46 20.91
C THR A 10 -3.66 10.39 20.65
N ILE A 11 -4.94 10.68 20.87
CA ILE A 11 -6.04 9.75 20.60
C ILE A 11 -6.95 10.36 19.53
N LEU A 12 -7.11 9.67 18.42
CA LEU A 12 -7.99 10.04 17.31
C LEU A 12 -9.27 9.22 17.39
N ASN A 13 -10.31 9.79 18.04
CA ASN A 13 -11.61 9.12 18.18
C ASN A 13 -12.57 9.36 17.00
N GLY A 14 -12.25 10.32 16.14
CA GLY A 14 -13.04 10.69 14.96
C GLY A 14 -12.59 12.04 14.41
N GLY A 15 -13.14 12.41 13.26
CA GLY A 15 -12.76 13.63 12.56
C GLY A 15 -11.37 13.55 11.92
N THR A 16 -10.82 14.69 11.56
CA THR A 16 -9.49 14.78 10.91
C THR A 16 -8.58 15.69 11.73
N LEU A 17 -7.42 15.16 12.11
CA LEU A 17 -6.33 15.95 12.70
C LEU A 17 -5.29 16.20 11.60
N THR A 18 -5.13 17.45 11.20
CA THR A 18 -4.12 17.84 10.22
C THR A 18 -2.87 18.33 10.95
N ILE A 19 -1.72 17.76 10.59
CA ILE A 19 -0.41 18.19 11.08
C ILE A 19 0.36 18.90 9.96
N GLY A 20 0.97 20.04 10.28
CA GLY A 20 1.67 20.90 9.32
C GLY A 20 3.16 21.10 9.66
N ALA A 21 3.70 20.34 10.61
CA ALA A 21 5.12 20.44 10.97
C ALA A 21 5.58 19.16 11.67
N ASP A 22 6.90 18.94 11.61
CA ASP A 22 7.55 17.93 12.43
C ASP A 22 7.33 18.20 13.92
N GLY A 23 7.13 17.13 14.69
CA GLY A 23 6.89 17.24 16.12
C GLY A 23 5.52 17.80 16.51
N ALA A 24 4.59 18.00 15.57
CA ALA A 24 3.23 18.48 15.87
C ALA A 24 2.47 17.61 16.86
N LEU A 25 2.79 16.31 16.94
CA LEU A 25 2.19 15.34 17.87
C LEU A 25 3.08 15.07 19.10
N GLY A 26 3.94 16.01 19.49
CA GLY A 26 4.92 15.80 20.54
C GLY A 26 5.94 14.72 20.17
N THR A 27 6.80 14.36 21.12
CA THR A 27 7.88 13.39 20.88
C THR A 27 7.67 12.05 21.58
N GLU A 28 6.69 11.95 22.46
CA GLU A 28 6.44 10.78 23.31
C GLU A 28 4.97 10.36 23.29
N GLY A 29 4.70 9.16 23.84
CA GLY A 29 3.37 8.59 23.97
C GLY A 29 2.80 8.04 22.66
N ASP A 30 1.81 7.17 22.77
CA ASP A 30 1.18 6.51 21.64
C ASP A 30 0.29 7.44 20.83
N ILE A 31 0.15 7.13 19.54
CA ILE A 31 -0.83 7.75 18.66
C ILE A 31 -1.89 6.68 18.37
N ILE A 32 -3.03 6.78 19.04
CA ILE A 32 -4.08 5.77 19.04
C ILE A 32 -5.16 6.15 18.04
N PHE A 33 -5.43 5.24 17.10
CA PHE A 33 -6.49 5.39 16.11
C PHE A 33 -7.73 4.61 16.53
N ASN A 34 -8.77 5.33 16.94
CA ASN A 34 -10.09 4.79 17.31
C ASN A 34 -11.17 5.13 16.26
N GLY A 35 -10.79 5.66 15.08
CA GLY A 35 -11.73 6.00 14.01
C GLY A 35 -11.51 7.37 13.35
N GLY A 36 -10.54 8.17 13.82
CA GLY A 36 -10.17 9.43 13.18
C GLY A 36 -9.21 9.26 12.00
N THR A 37 -8.95 10.35 11.31
CA THR A 37 -7.97 10.45 10.23
C THR A 37 -6.82 11.35 10.63
N LEU A 38 -5.59 10.91 10.44
CA LEU A 38 -4.43 11.79 10.50
C LEU A 38 -4.11 12.28 9.09
N ALA A 39 -4.04 13.61 8.93
CA ALA A 39 -3.70 14.24 7.68
C ALA A 39 -2.35 14.98 7.79
N TYR A 40 -1.50 14.79 6.80
CA TYR A 40 -0.31 15.59 6.58
C TYR A 40 -0.66 16.75 5.65
N ALA A 41 -0.38 17.97 6.09
CA ALA A 41 -0.68 19.17 5.33
C ALA A 41 0.16 19.25 4.04
N ASP A 42 -0.35 19.98 3.06
CA ASP A 42 0.32 20.20 1.78
C ASP A 42 1.55 21.11 1.96
N SER A 43 2.73 20.62 1.63
CA SER A 43 3.98 21.39 1.71
C SER A 43 3.99 22.58 0.75
N ALA A 44 3.29 22.50 -0.37
CA ALA A 44 3.14 23.63 -1.30
C ALA A 44 2.31 24.78 -0.72
N ALA A 45 1.52 24.55 0.32
CA ALA A 45 0.79 25.57 1.06
C ALA A 45 1.65 26.24 2.17
N GLY A 46 2.93 25.88 2.29
CA GLY A 46 3.86 26.41 3.31
C GLY A 46 3.83 25.64 4.63
N GLU A 47 3.14 24.54 4.69
CA GLU A 47 3.09 23.59 5.80
C GLU A 47 3.84 22.32 5.37
N ASP A 48 4.78 21.83 6.16
CA ASP A 48 5.55 20.63 5.82
C ASP A 48 5.78 19.74 7.04
N ALA A 49 5.15 18.58 7.02
CA ALA A 49 5.35 17.52 7.99
C ALA A 49 5.76 16.20 7.31
N THR A 50 6.18 16.24 6.05
CA THR A 50 6.46 15.02 5.26
C THR A 50 7.59 14.18 5.82
N GLY A 51 8.58 14.81 6.48
CA GLY A 51 9.66 14.13 7.19
C GLY A 51 9.27 13.54 8.55
N TYR A 52 8.04 13.79 9.01
CA TYR A 52 7.61 13.39 10.35
C TYR A 52 7.09 11.95 10.39
N ASP A 53 8.00 11.02 10.60
CA ASP A 53 7.67 9.60 10.81
C ASP A 53 7.18 9.36 12.24
N ILE A 54 5.89 9.05 12.36
CA ILE A 54 5.24 8.72 13.64
C ILE A 54 5.01 7.23 13.81
N SER A 55 5.42 6.42 12.85
CA SER A 55 5.01 5.02 12.72
C SER A 55 5.37 4.15 13.93
N SER A 56 6.48 4.44 14.61
CA SER A 56 6.89 3.73 15.83
C SER A 56 5.98 3.97 17.05
N ARG A 57 5.10 4.98 16.95
CA ARG A 57 4.16 5.39 18.02
C ARG A 57 2.72 5.06 17.67
N VAL A 58 2.46 4.64 16.45
CA VAL A 58 1.10 4.29 16.00
C VAL A 58 0.60 3.06 16.72
N ASN A 59 -0.62 3.11 17.21
CA ASN A 59 -1.32 2.01 17.86
C ASN A 59 -2.73 1.91 17.29
N VAL A 60 -3.03 0.76 16.67
CA VAL A 60 -4.35 0.44 16.11
C VAL A 60 -4.80 -0.86 16.74
N GLY A 61 -5.87 -0.82 17.51
CA GLY A 61 -6.42 -2.02 18.13
C GLY A 61 -6.89 -3.05 17.10
N ASP A 62 -7.12 -4.28 17.55
CA ASP A 62 -7.65 -5.37 16.70
C ASP A 62 -8.95 -4.95 16.01
N GLY A 63 -9.02 -5.16 14.70
CA GLY A 63 -10.15 -4.73 13.89
C GLY A 63 -10.29 -3.22 13.71
N GLY A 64 -9.29 -2.44 14.13
CA GLY A 64 -9.31 -0.99 14.08
C GLY A 64 -9.11 -0.41 12.67
N PHE A 65 -9.17 0.92 12.61
CA PHE A 65 -9.06 1.66 11.35
C PHE A 65 -7.85 2.59 11.41
N LEU A 66 -6.95 2.43 10.47
CA LEU A 66 -5.81 3.33 10.25
C LEU A 66 -6.10 4.19 9.02
N ASN A 67 -6.54 5.42 9.25
CA ASN A 67 -6.85 6.35 8.17
C ASN A 67 -5.76 7.43 8.10
N VAL A 68 -5.07 7.49 6.97
CA VAL A 68 -3.98 8.45 6.73
C VAL A 68 -4.22 9.21 5.45
N SER A 69 -4.10 10.54 5.53
CA SER A 69 -4.19 11.43 4.38
C SER A 69 -2.86 12.15 4.16
N VAL A 70 -2.38 12.20 2.93
CA VAL A 70 -1.26 13.04 2.51
C VAL A 70 -1.79 14.03 1.48
N LEU A 71 -1.96 15.30 1.88
CA LEU A 71 -2.75 16.25 1.10
C LEU A 71 -2.02 16.76 -0.15
N GLY A 72 -0.74 17.07 -0.05
CA GLY A 72 0.02 17.60 -1.18
C GLY A 72 0.37 16.54 -2.22
N ALA A 73 0.01 16.77 -3.48
CA ALA A 73 0.23 15.82 -4.58
C ALA A 73 1.71 15.49 -4.82
N GLY A 74 2.63 16.41 -4.50
CA GLY A 74 4.08 16.21 -4.59
C GLY A 74 4.71 15.61 -3.33
N ASP A 75 3.95 15.46 -2.26
CA ASP A 75 4.45 15.10 -0.95
C ASP A 75 4.57 13.59 -0.77
N THR A 76 5.63 13.19 -0.08
CA THR A 76 5.83 11.80 0.32
C THR A 76 6.07 11.72 1.83
N VAL A 77 5.20 11.03 2.52
CA VAL A 77 5.35 10.67 3.93
C VAL A 77 5.86 9.25 4.03
N SER A 78 6.98 9.06 4.73
CA SER A 78 7.61 7.75 4.89
C SER A 78 7.48 7.26 6.32
N TRP A 79 6.85 6.10 6.50
CA TRP A 79 6.70 5.42 7.78
C TRP A 79 7.53 4.13 7.80
N ALA A 80 8.71 4.21 8.41
CA ALA A 80 9.68 3.11 8.44
C ALA A 80 9.48 2.16 9.63
N GLY A 81 8.86 2.62 10.71
CA GLY A 81 8.77 1.92 11.99
C GLY A 81 7.49 1.14 12.25
N LEU A 82 6.59 1.01 11.27
CA LEU A 82 5.40 0.16 11.43
C LEU A 82 5.80 -1.29 11.68
N SER A 83 5.22 -1.90 12.71
CA SER A 83 5.43 -3.31 13.04
C SER A 83 4.13 -4.12 12.89
N ALA A 84 4.28 -5.47 12.89
CA ALA A 84 3.12 -6.37 12.89
C ALA A 84 2.19 -6.13 14.08
N ASP A 85 2.77 -5.76 15.22
CA ASP A 85 2.01 -5.53 16.46
C ASP A 85 1.15 -4.26 16.40
N VAL A 86 1.53 -3.30 15.56
CA VAL A 86 0.80 -2.05 15.36
C VAL A 86 -0.41 -2.23 14.47
N MET A 87 -0.25 -3.07 13.46
CA MET A 87 -1.33 -3.41 12.51
C MET A 87 -2.04 -4.67 13.03
N GLY A 88 -2.78 -4.52 14.11
CA GLY A 88 -3.49 -5.63 14.76
C GLY A 88 -4.31 -6.49 13.78
N ALA A 89 -4.56 -7.73 14.13
CA ALA A 89 -5.31 -8.64 13.28
C ALA A 89 -6.66 -8.03 12.89
N GLY A 90 -6.94 -7.98 11.59
CA GLY A 90 -8.20 -7.41 11.10
C GLY A 90 -8.21 -5.90 10.90
N THR A 91 -7.07 -5.22 11.00
CA THR A 91 -6.97 -3.78 10.74
C THR A 91 -7.33 -3.43 9.29
N THR A 92 -8.06 -2.35 9.13
CA THR A 92 -8.34 -1.71 7.84
C THR A 92 -7.45 -0.48 7.66
N LEU A 93 -6.66 -0.44 6.60
CA LEU A 93 -5.88 0.74 6.21
C LEU A 93 -6.57 1.50 5.09
N THR A 94 -6.79 2.80 5.29
CA THR A 94 -7.29 3.71 4.25
C THR A 94 -6.30 4.83 4.01
N LYS A 95 -5.85 4.98 2.76
CA LYS A 95 -5.03 6.09 2.28
C LYS A 95 -5.88 7.03 1.45
N THR A 96 -5.86 8.31 1.82
CA THR A 96 -6.52 9.41 1.11
C THR A 96 -5.53 10.54 0.83
N GLY A 97 -5.99 11.60 0.11
CA GLY A 97 -5.16 12.74 -0.29
C GLY A 97 -4.21 12.41 -1.44
N ALA A 98 -3.86 13.42 -2.22
CA ALA A 98 -3.19 13.28 -3.51
C ALA A 98 -1.71 12.84 -3.44
N GLY A 99 -1.08 12.98 -2.28
CA GLY A 99 0.33 12.61 -2.08
C GLY A 99 0.57 11.12 -1.85
N THR A 100 1.80 10.79 -1.49
CA THR A 100 2.28 9.42 -1.28
C THR A 100 2.45 9.11 0.20
N LEU A 101 1.91 7.98 0.64
CA LEU A 101 2.27 7.32 1.90
C LEU A 101 3.15 6.12 1.59
N ALA A 102 4.40 6.14 2.04
CA ALA A 102 5.36 5.07 1.85
C ALA A 102 5.57 4.31 3.16
N LEU A 103 5.28 3.01 3.16
CA LEU A 103 5.38 2.14 4.33
C LEU A 103 6.57 1.20 4.17
N GLY A 104 7.48 1.22 5.15
CA GLY A 104 8.64 0.31 5.22
C GLY A 104 8.29 -1.11 5.68
N TYR A 105 7.04 -1.36 6.01
CA TYR A 105 6.58 -2.60 6.61
C TYR A 105 6.15 -3.63 5.56
N ALA A 106 6.59 -4.87 5.78
CA ALA A 106 6.27 -6.03 4.94
C ALA A 106 5.28 -7.03 5.58
N GLY A 107 4.61 -6.65 6.65
CA GLY A 107 3.71 -7.54 7.39
C GLY A 107 2.26 -7.49 6.87
N ASN A 108 1.48 -8.49 7.19
CA ASN A 108 0.32 -8.92 6.41
C ASN A 108 -0.94 -9.23 7.21
N THR A 109 -1.21 -8.51 8.23
CA THR A 109 -2.41 -8.75 9.06
C THR A 109 -3.61 -7.88 8.69
N LEU A 110 -3.51 -7.10 7.60
CA LEU A 110 -4.60 -6.26 7.12
C LEU A 110 -5.83 -7.09 6.72
N ALA A 111 -7.00 -6.72 7.25
CA ALA A 111 -8.28 -7.24 6.76
C ALA A 111 -8.65 -6.60 5.43
N HIS A 112 -8.45 -5.28 5.34
CA HIS A 112 -8.75 -4.53 4.13
C HIS A 112 -7.71 -3.42 3.92
N LEU A 113 -7.47 -3.12 2.65
CA LEU A 113 -6.64 -2.01 2.22
C LEU A 113 -7.43 -1.19 1.20
N THR A 114 -7.55 0.11 1.43
CA THR A 114 -8.20 1.01 0.48
C THR A 114 -7.27 2.16 0.14
N VAL A 115 -7.03 2.40 -1.14
CA VAL A 115 -6.37 3.60 -1.66
C VAL A 115 -7.42 4.37 -2.42
N GLU A 116 -7.90 5.47 -1.81
CA GLU A 116 -8.95 6.29 -2.40
C GLU A 116 -8.37 7.36 -3.33
N GLU A 117 -7.20 7.91 -2.97
CA GLU A 117 -6.55 8.98 -3.71
C GLU A 117 -5.03 8.92 -3.51
N GLY A 118 -4.26 9.45 -4.48
CA GLY A 118 -2.80 9.47 -4.45
C GLY A 118 -2.17 8.08 -4.48
N THR A 119 -1.05 7.93 -3.80
CA THR A 119 -0.28 6.68 -3.83
C THR A 119 -0.08 6.10 -2.43
N LEU A 120 -0.30 4.80 -2.29
CA LEU A 120 0.22 4.00 -1.18
C LEU A 120 1.35 3.11 -1.69
N SER A 121 2.51 3.17 -1.04
CA SER A 121 3.69 2.40 -1.43
C SER A 121 4.18 1.51 -0.29
N PHE A 122 4.51 0.25 -0.59
CA PHE A 122 5.22 -0.66 0.30
C PHE A 122 6.63 -0.90 -0.25
N MET A 123 7.67 -0.58 0.56
CA MET A 123 9.06 -0.50 0.10
C MET A 123 9.97 -1.63 0.61
N GLY A 124 9.49 -2.62 1.28
CA GLY A 124 10.31 -3.69 1.86
C GLY A 124 9.94 -5.11 1.43
N GLY A 125 9.20 -5.22 0.32
CA GLY A 125 8.39 -6.39 0.05
C GLY A 125 7.06 -6.27 0.81
N ALA A 126 6.07 -7.02 0.40
CA ALA A 126 4.78 -7.00 1.09
C ALA A 126 4.11 -8.36 1.00
N THR A 127 3.48 -8.76 2.08
CA THR A 127 2.46 -9.80 2.02
C THR A 127 1.13 -9.18 2.40
N ILE A 128 0.18 -9.15 1.49
CA ILE A 128 -1.13 -8.55 1.69
C ILE A 128 -2.18 -9.65 1.62
N GLY A 129 -2.88 -9.86 2.73
CA GLY A 129 -3.81 -10.97 2.93
C GLY A 129 -3.13 -12.24 3.47
N VAL A 130 -3.90 -13.04 4.19
CA VAL A 130 -3.41 -14.22 4.92
C VAL A 130 -3.98 -15.48 4.28
N ASN A 131 -3.34 -16.02 3.25
CA ASN A 131 -3.73 -17.28 2.60
C ASN A 131 -4.91 -17.17 1.58
N PRO A 132 -4.94 -18.00 0.52
CA PRO A 132 -5.82 -17.86 -0.65
C PRO A 132 -7.34 -17.93 -0.37
N ASN A 133 -7.75 -18.21 0.85
CA ASN A 133 -9.16 -18.27 1.24
C ASN A 133 -9.61 -17.08 2.10
N ASN A 134 -8.80 -16.03 2.23
CA ASN A 134 -9.13 -14.91 3.09
C ASN A 134 -9.94 -13.84 2.36
N ALA A 135 -10.90 -13.27 3.09
CA ALA A 135 -11.76 -12.18 2.64
C ALA A 135 -11.05 -10.81 2.58
N THR A 136 -9.71 -10.76 2.63
CA THR A 136 -8.97 -9.52 2.49
C THR A 136 -9.21 -8.89 1.13
N ILE A 137 -9.64 -7.64 1.14
CA ILE A 137 -9.91 -6.87 -0.07
C ILE A 137 -8.91 -5.72 -0.15
N VAL A 138 -8.27 -5.60 -1.31
CA VAL A 138 -7.47 -4.43 -1.71
C VAL A 138 -8.28 -3.65 -2.72
N ARG A 139 -8.71 -2.47 -2.35
CA ARG A 139 -9.45 -1.56 -3.22
C ARG A 139 -8.55 -0.40 -3.64
N VAL A 140 -8.41 -0.19 -4.94
CA VAL A 140 -7.71 0.96 -5.50
C VAL A 140 -8.68 1.73 -6.38
N SER A 141 -9.03 2.95 -5.95
CA SER A 141 -9.98 3.80 -6.67
C SER A 141 -9.39 4.31 -7.98
N GLU A 142 -10.24 4.71 -8.90
CA GLU A 142 -9.82 5.36 -10.15
C GLU A 142 -8.94 6.58 -9.85
N GLY A 143 -7.81 6.71 -10.54
CA GLY A 143 -6.82 7.76 -10.31
C GLY A 143 -5.88 7.53 -9.13
N ALA A 144 -6.18 6.56 -8.25
CA ALA A 144 -5.29 6.17 -7.16
C ALA A 144 -4.32 5.06 -7.56
N SER A 145 -3.23 4.92 -6.80
CA SER A 145 -2.17 3.94 -7.07
C SER A 145 -1.74 3.17 -5.82
N LEU A 146 -1.57 1.87 -5.97
CA LEU A 146 -0.90 1.00 -5.00
C LEU A 146 0.43 0.52 -5.60
N ALA A 147 1.56 0.87 -4.97
CA ALA A 147 2.89 0.46 -5.40
C ALA A 147 3.48 -0.56 -4.43
N LEU A 148 3.89 -1.71 -4.94
CA LEU A 148 4.49 -2.80 -4.18
C LEU A 148 5.90 -3.04 -4.69
N SER A 149 6.92 -2.67 -3.90
CA SER A 149 8.32 -2.72 -4.33
C SER A 149 9.24 -3.25 -3.23
N GLY A 150 10.44 -3.68 -3.61
CA GLY A 150 11.49 -4.10 -2.68
C GLY A 150 11.25 -5.50 -2.10
N GLY A 151 11.92 -6.53 -2.63
CA GLY A 151 11.86 -7.88 -2.13
C GLY A 151 10.69 -8.72 -2.66
N THR A 152 10.24 -9.70 -1.87
CA THR A 152 9.15 -10.59 -2.26
C THR A 152 7.80 -9.94 -1.98
N VAL A 153 6.93 -9.92 -2.97
CA VAL A 153 5.54 -9.49 -2.85
C VAL A 153 4.63 -10.71 -2.96
N ASN A 154 3.82 -10.93 -1.92
CA ASN A 154 2.75 -11.91 -1.94
C ASN A 154 1.41 -11.19 -1.85
N LEU A 155 0.64 -11.21 -2.91
CA LEU A 155 -0.68 -10.61 -2.96
C LEU A 155 -1.72 -11.73 -2.90
N HIS A 156 -2.19 -12.00 -1.70
CA HIS A 156 -3.24 -12.99 -1.42
C HIS A 156 -4.64 -12.38 -1.36
N ALA A 157 -4.71 -11.05 -1.33
CA ALA A 157 -5.95 -10.29 -1.27
C ALA A 157 -6.68 -10.22 -2.61
N GLN A 158 -7.99 -10.06 -2.59
CA GLN A 158 -8.78 -9.75 -3.77
C GLN A 158 -8.56 -8.31 -4.22
N LEU A 159 -8.22 -8.10 -5.47
CA LEU A 159 -8.14 -6.78 -6.07
C LEU A 159 -9.51 -6.30 -6.51
N ASN A 160 -9.84 -5.06 -6.17
CA ASN A 160 -11.06 -4.36 -6.56
C ASN A 160 -10.75 -2.92 -6.99
N GLY A 161 -11.62 -2.35 -7.82
CA GLY A 161 -11.54 -0.95 -8.24
C GLY A 161 -10.91 -0.74 -9.59
N ALA A 162 -10.75 0.53 -9.99
CA ALA A 162 -10.32 0.96 -11.31
C ALA A 162 -8.96 1.69 -11.31
N GLY A 163 -8.27 1.70 -10.18
CA GLY A 163 -6.95 2.33 -10.04
C GLY A 163 -5.80 1.48 -10.58
N THR A 164 -4.58 1.95 -10.32
CA THR A 164 -3.37 1.28 -10.76
C THR A 164 -2.71 0.51 -9.61
N VAL A 165 -2.33 -0.73 -9.86
CA VAL A 165 -1.49 -1.53 -8.97
C VAL A 165 -0.17 -1.78 -9.68
N THR A 166 0.92 -1.19 -9.16
CA THR A 166 2.26 -1.35 -9.72
C THR A 166 3.06 -2.31 -8.85
N ILE A 167 3.66 -3.32 -9.44
CA ILE A 167 4.47 -4.30 -8.75
C ILE A 167 5.89 -4.30 -9.29
N GLY A 168 6.84 -4.03 -8.41
CA GLY A 168 8.25 -3.90 -8.71
C GLY A 168 8.67 -2.46 -9.02
N THR A 169 9.96 -2.27 -9.20
CA THR A 169 10.57 -1.05 -9.73
C THR A 169 11.60 -1.43 -10.78
N ALA A 170 12.06 -0.47 -11.58
CA ALA A 170 13.08 -0.70 -12.60
C ALA A 170 14.34 -1.36 -12.01
N ASP A 171 14.67 -1.12 -10.76
CA ASP A 171 15.93 -1.52 -10.12
C ASP A 171 15.82 -2.67 -9.13
N THR A 172 14.61 -3.15 -8.82
CA THR A 172 14.43 -4.20 -7.82
C THR A 172 13.99 -5.53 -8.42
N ALA A 173 14.86 -6.53 -8.22
CA ALA A 173 14.48 -7.93 -8.40
C ALA A 173 13.55 -8.36 -7.26
N GLY A 174 12.41 -8.91 -7.57
CA GLY A 174 11.48 -9.41 -6.56
C GLY A 174 10.55 -10.49 -7.14
N LEU A 175 10.32 -11.53 -6.34
CA LEU A 175 9.32 -12.53 -6.66
C LEU A 175 7.93 -11.95 -6.34
N VAL A 176 7.02 -12.07 -7.28
CA VAL A 176 5.62 -11.65 -7.07
C VAL A 176 4.71 -12.86 -7.19
N ASN A 177 4.02 -13.16 -6.13
CA ASN A 177 3.00 -14.20 -6.09
C ASN A 177 1.62 -13.57 -5.98
N ILE A 178 0.79 -13.71 -7.00
CA ILE A 178 -0.63 -13.33 -6.95
C ILE A 178 -1.42 -14.65 -6.86
N SER A 179 -1.95 -14.95 -5.71
CA SER A 179 -2.56 -16.26 -5.44
C SER A 179 -4.05 -16.22 -5.12
N ASN A 180 -4.68 -15.04 -5.16
CA ASN A 180 -6.10 -14.95 -4.90
C ASN A 180 -6.94 -15.25 -6.16
N THR A 181 -7.99 -16.02 -5.97
CA THR A 181 -9.04 -16.25 -6.96
C THR A 181 -10.19 -15.27 -6.68
N GLY A 182 -10.69 -14.57 -7.66
CA GLY A 182 -11.89 -13.73 -7.47
C GLY A 182 -11.68 -12.21 -7.63
N ASN A 183 -10.65 -11.78 -8.35
CA ASN A 183 -10.44 -10.38 -8.70
C ASN A 183 -11.43 -9.86 -9.77
N THR A 184 -12.66 -10.37 -9.75
CA THR A 184 -13.68 -10.10 -10.78
C THR A 184 -14.10 -8.63 -10.83
N ASN A 185 -13.91 -7.90 -9.73
CA ASN A 185 -14.28 -6.49 -9.60
C ASN A 185 -13.09 -5.54 -9.86
N PHE A 186 -11.94 -6.04 -10.27
CA PHE A 186 -10.81 -5.22 -10.66
C PHE A 186 -10.94 -4.86 -12.15
N THR A 187 -11.08 -3.58 -12.43
CA THR A 187 -11.19 -3.01 -13.78
C THR A 187 -10.03 -2.07 -14.11
N GLY A 188 -9.11 -1.91 -13.15
CA GLY A 188 -7.97 -1.02 -13.25
C GLY A 188 -6.78 -1.59 -14.02
N ARG A 189 -5.60 -1.07 -13.76
CA ARG A 189 -4.36 -1.43 -14.41
C ARG A 189 -3.41 -2.12 -13.43
N LEU A 190 -2.98 -3.32 -13.76
CA LEU A 190 -1.90 -4.02 -13.06
C LEU A 190 -0.61 -3.84 -13.86
N GLU A 191 0.32 -3.08 -13.32
CA GLU A 191 1.62 -2.83 -13.92
C GLU A 191 2.69 -3.70 -13.29
N LEU A 192 3.38 -4.46 -14.10
CA LEU A 192 4.47 -5.31 -13.70
C LEU A 192 5.77 -4.73 -14.27
N VAL A 193 6.54 -4.08 -13.39
CA VAL A 193 7.72 -3.30 -13.77
C VAL A 193 8.99 -3.97 -13.23
N GLY A 194 10.08 -3.99 -13.98
CA GLY A 194 11.36 -4.48 -13.48
C GLY A 194 12.42 -4.69 -14.52
N ASN A 195 13.67 -4.47 -14.15
CA ASN A 195 14.82 -4.68 -15.00
C ASN A 195 15.20 -6.16 -15.12
N GLY A 196 15.38 -6.58 -16.37
CA GLY A 196 16.22 -7.70 -16.76
C GLY A 196 15.78 -9.07 -16.28
N VAL A 197 15.26 -9.80 -17.21
CA VAL A 197 14.94 -11.22 -17.08
C VAL A 197 16.22 -12.03 -16.96
N ASN A 198 16.58 -12.44 -15.75
CA ASN A 198 17.40 -13.63 -15.64
C ASN A 198 16.48 -14.81 -15.34
N MET A 199 16.07 -15.52 -16.38
CA MET A 199 15.16 -16.67 -16.30
C MET A 199 15.76 -17.86 -15.53
N SER A 200 17.03 -17.81 -15.16
CA SER A 200 17.73 -18.88 -14.45
C SER A 200 17.60 -18.79 -12.93
N THR A 201 17.17 -17.65 -12.40
CA THR A 201 16.88 -17.49 -10.97
C THR A 201 15.46 -17.01 -10.84
N ASN A 202 14.60 -17.72 -10.13
CA ASN A 202 13.17 -17.42 -9.96
C ASN A 202 12.85 -16.04 -9.33
N ALA A 203 13.80 -15.13 -9.29
CA ALA A 203 13.74 -13.88 -8.57
C ALA A 203 12.92 -12.76 -9.25
N ASN A 204 12.57 -12.91 -10.53
CA ASN A 204 11.89 -11.85 -11.31
C ASN A 204 10.59 -12.34 -11.97
N TRP A 205 9.92 -13.29 -11.36
CA TRP A 205 8.71 -13.85 -11.94
C TRP A 205 7.47 -13.30 -11.25
N VAL A 206 6.43 -13.07 -12.05
CA VAL A 206 5.08 -12.92 -11.56
C VAL A 206 4.38 -14.26 -11.74
N ALA A 207 4.01 -14.89 -10.63
CA ALA A 207 3.26 -16.13 -10.64
C ALA A 207 1.79 -15.84 -10.32
N PHE A 208 0.91 -16.16 -11.27
CA PHE A 208 -0.52 -16.17 -11.04
C PHE A 208 -0.93 -17.58 -10.63
N GLY A 209 -1.54 -17.74 -9.47
CA GLY A 209 -2.06 -19.01 -8.99
C GLY A 209 -3.13 -19.59 -9.92
N ALA A 210 -3.35 -20.90 -9.85
CA ALA A 210 -4.37 -21.58 -10.66
C ALA A 210 -5.77 -20.99 -10.39
N GLY A 211 -6.52 -20.72 -11.47
CA GLY A 211 -7.87 -20.16 -11.36
C GLY A 211 -7.92 -18.66 -11.05
N ASN A 212 -6.81 -17.96 -11.07
CA ASN A 212 -6.78 -16.50 -10.85
C ASN A 212 -7.49 -15.78 -12.01
N THR A 213 -8.38 -14.87 -11.64
CA THR A 213 -9.04 -13.95 -12.57
C THR A 213 -8.64 -12.52 -12.22
N LEU A 214 -8.22 -11.73 -13.20
CA LEU A 214 -7.88 -10.32 -13.04
C LEU A 214 -9.04 -9.39 -13.43
N GLY A 215 -10.26 -9.92 -13.44
CA GLY A 215 -11.44 -9.15 -13.80
C GLY A 215 -11.41 -8.58 -15.22
N GLY A 216 -11.96 -7.37 -15.39
CA GLY A 216 -11.94 -6.60 -16.63
C GLY A 216 -10.73 -5.69 -16.79
N GLY A 217 -9.75 -5.76 -15.89
CA GLY A 217 -8.58 -4.89 -15.89
C GLY A 217 -7.55 -5.23 -16.96
N THR A 218 -6.61 -4.30 -17.14
CA THR A 218 -5.47 -4.45 -18.05
C THR A 218 -4.23 -4.89 -17.28
N VAL A 219 -3.49 -5.86 -17.78
CA VAL A 219 -2.15 -6.20 -17.31
C VAL A 219 -1.14 -5.58 -18.23
N PHE A 220 -0.36 -4.66 -17.71
CA PHE A 220 0.76 -4.05 -18.40
C PHE A 220 2.07 -4.68 -17.93
N ILE A 221 2.94 -5.00 -18.88
CA ILE A 221 4.16 -5.74 -18.65
C ILE A 221 5.34 -4.95 -19.15
N ASP A 222 6.25 -4.59 -18.27
CA ASP A 222 7.49 -3.93 -18.61
C ASP A 222 8.68 -4.63 -17.94
N GLY A 223 9.48 -5.34 -18.74
CA GLY A 223 10.76 -5.89 -18.33
C GLY A 223 10.77 -7.14 -17.46
N LYS A 224 9.61 -7.77 -17.16
CA LYS A 224 9.53 -9.00 -16.33
C LYS A 224 9.22 -10.26 -17.12
N GLY A 225 9.70 -11.39 -16.61
CA GLY A 225 9.24 -12.71 -17.05
C GLY A 225 7.92 -13.09 -16.35
N PHE A 226 7.07 -13.82 -17.07
CA PHE A 226 5.76 -14.25 -16.59
C PHE A 226 5.63 -15.74 -16.55
N HIS A 227 4.90 -16.22 -15.56
CA HIS A 227 4.40 -17.57 -15.52
C HIS A 227 2.90 -17.55 -15.21
N PHE A 228 2.12 -18.12 -16.13
CA PHE A 228 0.68 -18.33 -15.93
C PHE A 228 0.45 -19.77 -15.53
N SER A 229 -0.21 -19.97 -14.40
CA SER A 229 -0.75 -21.27 -14.03
C SER A 229 -2.03 -21.56 -14.80
N ALA A 230 -2.39 -22.86 -14.93
CA ALA A 230 -3.62 -23.25 -15.62
C ALA A 230 -4.85 -22.55 -15.03
N GLY A 231 -5.72 -22.02 -15.90
CA GLY A 231 -6.95 -21.35 -15.53
C GLY A 231 -6.79 -19.86 -15.17
N THR A 232 -5.61 -19.26 -15.37
CA THR A 232 -5.45 -17.81 -15.27
C THR A 232 -6.14 -17.11 -16.43
N THR A 233 -6.96 -16.12 -16.14
CA THR A 233 -7.66 -15.29 -17.14
C THR A 233 -7.45 -13.82 -16.85
N ALA A 234 -7.22 -13.04 -17.91
CA ALA A 234 -7.25 -11.58 -17.87
C ALA A 234 -7.94 -11.06 -19.13
N ALA A 235 -8.61 -9.91 -19.02
CA ALA A 235 -9.34 -9.36 -20.16
C ALA A 235 -8.40 -8.77 -21.22
N ASN A 236 -7.33 -8.11 -20.79
CA ASN A 236 -6.40 -7.44 -21.69
C ASN A 236 -4.96 -7.64 -21.20
N PHE A 237 -4.03 -7.79 -22.16
CA PHE A 237 -2.60 -7.79 -21.94
C PHE A 237 -1.95 -6.73 -22.82
N GLU A 238 -1.10 -5.91 -22.23
CA GLU A 238 -0.25 -4.94 -22.93
C GLU A 238 1.21 -5.22 -22.59
N ILE A 239 2.07 -5.22 -23.58
CA ILE A 239 3.52 -5.37 -23.40
C ILE A 239 4.13 -4.00 -23.66
N GLY A 240 4.86 -3.45 -22.69
CA GLY A 240 5.59 -2.22 -22.82
C GLY A 240 6.69 -2.33 -23.90
N ALA A 241 6.87 -1.30 -24.69
CA ALA A 241 8.02 -1.21 -25.57
C ALA A 241 9.25 -0.88 -24.71
N THR A 242 10.27 -1.72 -24.79
CA THR A 242 11.61 -1.45 -24.24
C THR A 242 12.33 -0.39 -25.03
#